data_08c0cd80fc31aa80d4354e7608fa34ce
#
_entry.id   08c0cd80fc31aa80d4354e7608fa34ce
#
_cell.length_a   1.000
_cell.length_b   1.000
_cell.length_c   1.000
_cell.angle_alpha   90.00
_cell.angle_beta   90.00
_cell.angle_gamma   90.00
#
_symmetry.space_group_name_H-M   'P 1'
#
loop_
_entity.id
_entity.type
_entity.pdbx_description
1 polymer ?
#
loop_
_entity_poly.entity_id
_entity_poly.type
_entity_poly.pdbx_seq_one_letter_code
_entity_poly.pdbx_strand_id
1 'polypeptide(L)'
;NGGDGVHLTNASLAITDKNGFVSAIDISGATTIQDVIGLINAGTGGSVTAALAAAGNGIELTDSTGGAGNLSVTEGVANDYFYAAELGLKKSVAGSVLTGDDVNQAEPDGVFSHLLALRDAMLSHDVTEVRRVGAKLKADETRLINFHGRVGAQMQALEQRSQRLEDNKLALQTLRS
;
A
#
# COMPACT_ATOMS: atom_id res chain seq x y z
N ASN A 1 -3.90 4.04 2.24
CA ASN A 1 -3.46 4.46 0.89
C ASN A 1 -3.77 5.93 0.70
N GLY A 2 -2.75 6.79 0.84
CA GLY A 2 -2.91 8.21 0.60
C GLY A 2 -2.94 8.54 -0.89
N GLY A 3 -3.99 8.18 -1.62
CA GLY A 3 -4.33 8.88 -2.84
C GLY A 3 -4.34 8.13 -4.16
N ASP A 4 -3.66 7.00 -4.34
CA ASP A 4 -3.61 6.39 -5.67
C ASP A 4 -4.62 5.26 -5.90
N GLY A 5 -5.37 4.86 -4.87
CA GLY A 5 -6.36 3.79 -4.98
C GLY A 5 -5.73 2.43 -5.37
N VAL A 6 -6.52 1.38 -5.32
CA VAL A 6 -6.15 0.07 -5.87
C VAL A 6 -6.40 0.10 -7.38
N HIS A 7 -5.36 -0.11 -8.20
CA HIS A 7 -5.52 -0.21 -9.65
C HIS A 7 -6.10 -1.59 -10.01
N LEU A 8 -7.40 -1.66 -10.23
CA LEU A 8 -8.13 -2.91 -10.44
C LEU A 8 -8.17 -3.42 -11.90
N THR A 9 -7.26 -2.98 -12.76
CA THR A 9 -7.20 -3.47 -14.15
C THR A 9 -6.73 -4.93 -14.19
N ASN A 10 -7.57 -5.85 -14.61
CA ASN A 10 -7.35 -7.31 -14.58
C ASN A 10 -7.07 -7.89 -13.18
N ALA A 11 -7.67 -7.28 -12.17
CA ALA A 11 -7.50 -7.69 -10.77
C ALA A 11 -8.23 -9.00 -10.50
N SER A 12 -7.53 -10.00 -9.99
CA SER A 12 -8.14 -11.25 -9.56
C SER A 12 -7.53 -11.77 -8.27
N LEU A 13 -8.37 -12.44 -7.47
CA LEU A 13 -7.99 -13.14 -6.25
C LEU A 13 -8.23 -14.63 -6.42
N ALA A 14 -7.37 -15.47 -5.87
CA ALA A 14 -7.61 -16.89 -5.74
C ALA A 14 -7.88 -17.22 -4.26
N ILE A 15 -9.09 -17.62 -3.95
CA ILE A 15 -9.52 -17.99 -2.61
C ILE A 15 -9.64 -19.51 -2.56
N THR A 16 -8.87 -20.13 -1.68
CA THR A 16 -8.94 -21.59 -1.43
C THR A 16 -9.69 -21.83 -0.13
N ASP A 17 -10.80 -22.52 -0.23
CA ASP A 17 -11.58 -22.91 0.95
C ASP A 17 -10.93 -24.09 1.70
N LYS A 18 -11.44 -24.42 2.87
CA LYS A 18 -10.91 -25.50 3.71
C LYS A 18 -11.12 -26.92 3.13
N ASN A 19 -11.95 -27.08 2.11
CA ASN A 19 -12.06 -28.32 1.33
C ASN A 19 -11.01 -28.39 0.20
N GLY A 20 -10.21 -27.33 -0.01
CA GLY A 20 -9.21 -27.24 -1.06
C GLY A 20 -9.77 -26.78 -2.41
N PHE A 21 -11.03 -26.34 -2.46
CA PHE A 21 -11.59 -25.79 -3.69
C PHE A 21 -11.08 -24.34 -3.88
N VAL A 22 -10.60 -24.06 -5.10
CA VAL A 22 -10.06 -22.75 -5.45
C VAL A 22 -11.08 -21.97 -6.27
N SER A 23 -11.50 -20.82 -5.76
CA SER A 23 -12.35 -19.87 -6.45
C SER A 23 -11.49 -18.71 -6.99
N ALA A 24 -11.45 -18.55 -8.30
CA ALA A 24 -10.84 -17.37 -8.94
C ALA A 24 -11.89 -16.25 -9.04
N ILE A 25 -11.63 -15.14 -8.38
CA ILE A 25 -12.54 -14.00 -8.27
C ILE A 25 -11.97 -12.85 -9.08
N ASP A 26 -12.68 -12.42 -10.11
CA ASP A 26 -12.37 -11.19 -10.85
C ASP A 26 -12.93 -9.99 -10.09
N ILE A 27 -12.06 -9.11 -9.62
CA ILE A 27 -12.42 -7.88 -8.91
C ILE A 27 -12.15 -6.62 -9.73
N SER A 28 -11.85 -6.75 -11.02
CA SER A 28 -11.51 -5.62 -11.91
C SER A 28 -12.63 -4.59 -12.06
N GLY A 29 -13.88 -5.01 -11.85
CA GLY A 29 -15.04 -4.12 -11.90
C GLY A 29 -15.36 -3.40 -10.58
N ALA A 30 -14.64 -3.69 -9.50
CA ALA A 30 -14.89 -3.07 -8.20
C ALA A 30 -14.41 -1.62 -8.16
N THR A 31 -15.21 -0.75 -7.59
CA THR A 31 -14.87 0.67 -7.35
C THR A 31 -14.82 1.00 -5.86
N THR A 32 -15.40 0.13 -5.04
CA THR A 32 -15.43 0.26 -3.58
C THR A 32 -15.06 -1.07 -2.92
N ILE A 33 -14.71 -1.03 -1.65
CA ILE A 33 -14.52 -2.26 -0.84
C ILE A 33 -15.80 -3.09 -0.77
N GLN A 34 -16.95 -2.45 -0.76
CA GLN A 34 -18.24 -3.15 -0.78
C GLN A 34 -18.45 -3.94 -2.07
N ASP A 35 -17.98 -3.41 -3.21
CA ASP A 35 -18.02 -4.15 -4.49
C ASP A 35 -17.13 -5.38 -4.44
N VAL A 36 -15.91 -5.25 -3.87
CA VAL A 36 -14.97 -6.39 -3.68
C VAL A 36 -15.64 -7.48 -2.83
N ILE A 37 -16.26 -7.10 -1.71
CA ILE A 37 -17.00 -8.03 -0.84
C ILE A 37 -18.12 -8.71 -1.63
N GLY A 38 -18.88 -7.97 -2.40
CA GLY A 38 -19.96 -8.51 -3.23
C GLY A 38 -19.46 -9.52 -4.27
N LEU A 39 -18.36 -9.21 -4.96
CA LEU A 39 -17.73 -10.09 -5.95
C LEU A 39 -17.17 -11.37 -5.33
N ILE A 40 -16.54 -11.27 -4.16
CA ILE A 40 -16.07 -12.46 -3.41
C ILE A 40 -17.26 -13.36 -3.04
N ASN A 41 -18.32 -12.79 -2.46
CA ASN A 41 -19.51 -13.54 -2.07
C ASN A 41 -20.18 -14.23 -3.25
N ALA A 42 -20.26 -13.57 -4.39
CA ALA A 42 -20.81 -14.14 -5.62
C ALA A 42 -19.92 -15.26 -6.19
N GLY A 43 -18.59 -15.03 -6.23
CA GLY A 43 -17.64 -15.92 -6.88
C GLY A 43 -17.31 -17.18 -6.09
N THR A 44 -17.47 -17.18 -4.76
CA THR A 44 -17.27 -18.35 -3.91
C THR A 44 -18.49 -19.24 -3.80
N GLY A 45 -19.64 -18.80 -4.33
CA GLY A 45 -20.89 -19.59 -4.29
C GLY A 45 -21.39 -19.92 -2.88
N GLY A 46 -20.96 -19.14 -1.87
CA GLY A 46 -21.34 -19.31 -0.46
C GLY A 46 -20.46 -20.25 0.36
N SER A 47 -19.42 -20.87 -0.23
CA SER A 47 -18.43 -21.66 0.54
C SER A 47 -17.60 -20.76 1.47
N VAL A 48 -17.27 -19.58 1.00
CA VAL A 48 -16.61 -18.52 1.77
C VAL A 48 -17.44 -17.26 1.68
N THR A 49 -17.69 -16.60 2.80
CA THR A 49 -18.39 -15.32 2.86
C THR A 49 -17.42 -14.21 3.28
N ALA A 50 -17.49 -13.08 2.59
CA ALA A 50 -16.73 -11.90 2.90
C ALA A 50 -17.62 -10.85 3.59
N ALA A 51 -17.06 -10.15 4.57
CA ALA A 51 -17.69 -9.02 5.25
C ALA A 51 -16.61 -8.00 5.67
N LEU A 52 -17.01 -6.81 6.11
CA LEU A 52 -16.09 -5.92 6.81
C LEU A 52 -15.73 -6.54 8.16
N ALA A 53 -14.45 -6.49 8.52
CA ALA A 53 -13.99 -6.97 9.82
C ALA A 53 -14.67 -6.18 10.96
N ALA A 54 -15.04 -6.88 12.03
CA ALA A 54 -15.66 -6.27 13.19
C ALA A 54 -14.72 -5.32 13.96
N ALA A 55 -13.40 -5.49 13.77
CA ALA A 55 -12.37 -4.63 14.34
C ALA A 55 -11.32 -4.32 13.25
N GLY A 56 -10.87 -3.07 13.20
CA GLY A 56 -9.95 -2.61 12.15
C GLY A 56 -10.68 -2.23 10.85
N ASN A 57 -9.92 -2.01 9.78
CA ASN A 57 -10.43 -1.57 8.47
C ASN A 57 -10.34 -2.67 7.40
N GLY A 58 -10.09 -3.91 7.79
CA GLY A 58 -9.88 -5.04 6.91
C GLY A 58 -11.16 -5.70 6.42
N ILE A 59 -10.99 -6.65 5.49
CA ILE A 59 -12.05 -7.59 5.07
C ILE A 59 -11.88 -8.89 5.89
N GLU A 60 -12.97 -9.43 6.36
CA GLU A 60 -13.01 -10.73 7.01
C GLU A 60 -13.64 -11.76 6.09
N LEU A 61 -12.99 -12.91 5.95
CA LEU A 61 -13.50 -14.07 5.20
C LEU A 61 -13.87 -15.18 6.18
N THR A 62 -15.06 -15.74 6.04
CA THR A 62 -15.54 -16.87 6.84
C THR A 62 -15.82 -18.07 5.95
N ASP A 63 -15.13 -19.17 6.18
CA ASP A 63 -15.35 -20.43 5.51
C ASP A 63 -16.42 -21.24 6.24
N SER A 64 -17.43 -21.66 5.52
CA SER A 64 -18.56 -22.47 6.02
C SER A 64 -18.48 -23.95 5.64
N THR A 65 -17.42 -24.38 4.91
CA THR A 65 -17.33 -25.73 4.36
C THR A 65 -17.03 -26.81 5.38
N GLY A 66 -16.43 -26.45 6.52
CA GLY A 66 -16.06 -27.39 7.57
C GLY A 66 -14.89 -28.32 7.23
N GLY A 67 -14.15 -28.05 6.16
CA GLY A 67 -12.98 -28.83 5.75
C GLY A 67 -11.83 -28.81 6.75
N ALA A 68 -10.88 -29.73 6.60
CA ALA A 68 -9.69 -29.82 7.45
C ALA A 68 -8.49 -29.03 6.93
N GLY A 69 -8.57 -28.50 5.71
CA GLY A 69 -7.52 -27.69 5.10
C GLY A 69 -7.45 -26.25 5.64
N ASN A 70 -6.67 -25.44 4.99
CA ASN A 70 -6.52 -24.02 5.34
C ASN A 70 -7.40 -23.16 4.43
N LEU A 71 -8.05 -22.16 5.02
CA LEU A 71 -8.59 -21.04 4.26
C LEU A 71 -7.42 -20.14 3.86
N SER A 72 -7.25 -19.89 2.56
CA SER A 72 -6.15 -19.07 2.08
C SER A 72 -6.56 -18.18 0.92
N VAL A 73 -5.89 -17.04 0.82
CA VAL A 73 -6.03 -16.11 -0.29
C VAL A 73 -4.65 -15.87 -0.89
N THR A 74 -4.59 -16.00 -2.20
CA THR A 74 -3.39 -15.69 -2.99
C THR A 74 -3.75 -14.76 -4.13
N GLU A 75 -2.72 -14.21 -4.77
CA GLU A 75 -2.94 -13.48 -6.02
C GLU A 75 -3.61 -14.43 -7.04
N GLY A 76 -4.50 -13.89 -7.84
CA GLY A 76 -5.11 -14.63 -8.93
C GLY A 76 -4.12 -14.95 -10.04
N VAL A 77 -4.53 -14.85 -11.30
CA VAL A 77 -3.64 -15.14 -12.43
C VAL A 77 -2.46 -14.17 -12.45
N ALA A 78 -1.28 -14.70 -12.85
CA ALA A 78 0.02 -14.04 -12.89
C ALA A 78 0.02 -12.65 -13.56
N ASN A 79 -0.32 -11.65 -12.80
CA ASN A 79 -0.17 -10.25 -13.14
C ASN A 79 0.84 -9.64 -12.16
N ASP A 80 1.58 -8.63 -12.59
CA ASP A 80 2.55 -7.89 -11.78
C ASP A 80 1.90 -7.06 -10.66
N TYR A 81 0.63 -7.31 -10.29
CA TYR A 81 -0.16 -6.56 -9.32
C TYR A 81 -0.53 -7.44 -8.10
N PHE A 82 -0.57 -6.83 -6.94
CA PHE A 82 -0.62 -7.47 -5.62
C PHE A 82 -1.93 -7.20 -4.89
N TYR A 83 -3.04 -7.45 -5.55
CA TYR A 83 -4.38 -7.13 -5.04
C TYR A 83 -4.71 -7.83 -3.72
N ALA A 84 -4.34 -9.11 -3.57
CA ALA A 84 -4.55 -9.82 -2.32
C ALA A 84 -3.75 -9.21 -1.17
N ALA A 85 -2.51 -8.80 -1.43
CA ALA A 85 -1.66 -8.12 -0.46
C ALA A 85 -2.15 -6.69 -0.17
N GLU A 86 -2.56 -5.94 -1.20
CA GLU A 86 -3.07 -4.57 -1.06
C GLU A 86 -4.41 -4.52 -0.32
N LEU A 87 -5.22 -5.58 -0.39
CA LEU A 87 -6.43 -5.73 0.40
C LEU A 87 -6.17 -6.34 1.79
N GLY A 88 -4.92 -6.64 2.13
CA GLY A 88 -4.55 -7.28 3.39
C GLY A 88 -4.99 -8.74 3.52
N LEU A 89 -5.40 -9.37 2.41
CA LEU A 89 -5.98 -10.71 2.42
C LEU A 89 -4.96 -11.82 2.13
N LYS A 90 -3.75 -11.49 1.66
CA LYS A 90 -2.74 -12.49 1.26
C LYS A 90 -2.19 -13.25 2.47
N LYS A 91 -2.91 -14.26 2.91
CA LYS A 91 -2.52 -15.14 4.01
C LYS A 91 -3.21 -16.50 3.95
N SER A 92 -2.78 -17.41 4.83
CA SER A 92 -3.36 -18.73 5.01
C SER A 92 -3.58 -18.99 6.49
N VAL A 93 -4.77 -19.43 6.85
CA VAL A 93 -5.16 -19.73 8.23
C VAL A 93 -5.76 -21.14 8.32
N ALA A 94 -5.45 -21.86 9.40
CA ALA A 94 -6.06 -23.17 9.69
C ALA A 94 -7.49 -23.03 10.23
N GLY A 95 -7.85 -21.84 10.74
CA GLY A 95 -9.20 -21.53 11.22
C GLY A 95 -10.22 -21.36 10.09
N SER A 96 -11.48 -21.21 10.45
CA SER A 96 -12.56 -20.91 9.50
C SER A 96 -12.69 -19.40 9.20
N VAL A 97 -11.99 -18.55 9.93
CA VAL A 97 -12.04 -17.11 9.78
C VAL A 97 -10.63 -16.59 9.44
N LEU A 98 -10.55 -15.83 8.35
CA LEU A 98 -9.36 -15.11 7.94
C LEU A 98 -9.70 -13.62 8.01
N THR A 99 -9.10 -12.93 8.98
CA THR A 99 -9.22 -11.48 9.09
C THR A 99 -8.09 -10.82 8.32
N GLY A 100 -8.42 -9.95 7.40
CA GLY A 100 -7.47 -9.16 6.62
C GLY A 100 -6.64 -8.26 7.54
N ASP A 101 -5.39 -7.98 7.10
CA ASP A 101 -4.55 -7.00 7.78
C ASP A 101 -5.07 -5.58 7.51
N ASP A 102 -4.93 -4.71 8.47
CA ASP A 102 -5.17 -3.29 8.27
C ASP A 102 -4.01 -2.70 7.44
N VAL A 103 -4.14 -2.80 6.12
CA VAL A 103 -3.18 -2.23 5.17
C VAL A 103 -3.27 -0.71 5.07
N ASN A 104 -4.24 -0.10 5.74
CA ASN A 104 -4.39 1.32 5.86
C ASN A 104 -3.79 1.87 7.16
N GLN A 105 -3.00 1.10 7.87
CA GLN A 105 -2.09 1.69 8.84
C GLN A 105 -1.33 2.76 8.06
N ALA A 106 -1.32 3.97 8.60
CA ALA A 106 -0.43 5.03 8.15
C ALA A 106 1.02 4.52 8.35
N GLU A 107 1.45 3.60 7.49
CA GLU A 107 2.88 3.33 7.34
C GLU A 107 3.51 4.70 7.15
N PRO A 108 4.43 5.12 8.01
CA PRO A 108 5.17 6.32 7.76
C PRO A 108 5.81 6.14 6.39
N ASP A 109 5.19 6.77 5.37
CA ASP A 109 5.59 6.68 3.97
C ASP A 109 6.95 7.38 3.86
N GLY A 110 8.01 6.60 3.93
CA GLY A 110 9.36 7.14 3.95
C GLY A 110 10.44 6.10 3.67
N VAL A 111 11.60 6.61 3.24
CA VAL A 111 12.76 5.81 2.84
C VAL A 111 13.11 4.72 3.87
N PHE A 112 13.07 5.04 5.15
CA PHE A 112 13.44 4.08 6.20
C PHE A 112 12.45 2.92 6.31
N SER A 113 11.15 3.19 6.25
CA SER A 113 10.12 2.16 6.27
C SER A 113 10.22 1.26 5.04
N HIS A 114 10.45 1.85 3.87
CA HIS A 114 10.63 1.11 2.64
C HIS A 114 11.92 0.27 2.63
N LEU A 115 13.01 0.75 3.23
CA LEU A 115 14.24 -0.04 3.38
C LEU A 115 14.04 -1.23 4.32
N LEU A 116 13.30 -1.06 5.42
CA LEU A 116 12.95 -2.16 6.31
C LEU A 116 12.08 -3.20 5.61
N ALA A 117 11.05 -2.74 4.89
CA ALA A 117 10.19 -3.61 4.10
C ALA A 117 10.96 -4.35 3.00
N LEU A 118 11.92 -3.70 2.34
CA LEU A 118 12.80 -4.35 1.36
C LEU A 118 13.64 -5.45 2.00
N ARG A 119 14.23 -5.18 3.17
CA ARG A 119 14.99 -6.19 3.91
C ARG A 119 14.13 -7.41 4.22
N ASP A 120 12.93 -7.20 4.72
CA ASP A 120 12.03 -8.27 5.13
C ASP A 120 11.54 -9.09 3.93
N ALA A 121 11.25 -8.42 2.82
CA ALA A 121 10.92 -9.06 1.55
C ALA A 121 12.09 -9.90 0.98
N MET A 122 13.33 -9.42 1.12
CA MET A 122 14.52 -10.17 0.70
C MET A 122 14.76 -11.38 1.60
N LEU A 123 14.55 -11.25 2.92
CA LEU A 123 14.69 -12.36 3.86
C LEU A 123 13.64 -13.45 3.64
N SER A 124 12.42 -13.06 3.27
CA SER A 124 11.33 -13.99 2.96
C SER A 124 11.40 -14.55 1.52
N HIS A 125 12.38 -14.12 0.70
CA HIS A 125 12.50 -14.45 -0.72
C HIS A 125 11.23 -14.10 -1.54
N ASP A 126 10.48 -13.09 -1.09
CA ASP A 126 9.30 -12.60 -1.81
C ASP A 126 9.72 -11.61 -2.91
N VAL A 127 9.98 -12.16 -4.10
CA VAL A 127 10.39 -11.39 -5.29
C VAL A 127 9.34 -10.33 -5.65
N THR A 128 8.11 -10.58 -5.32
CA THR A 128 6.96 -9.75 -5.61
C THR A 128 6.99 -8.50 -4.75
N GLU A 129 7.15 -8.70 -3.46
CA GLU A 129 7.26 -7.61 -2.49
C GLU A 129 8.55 -6.80 -2.72
N VAL A 130 9.66 -7.44 -3.11
CA VAL A 130 10.90 -6.75 -3.50
C VAL A 130 10.65 -5.75 -4.63
N ARG A 131 9.89 -6.13 -5.66
CA ARG A 131 9.56 -5.22 -6.78
C ARG A 131 8.68 -4.07 -6.33
N ARG A 132 7.64 -4.35 -5.52
CA ARG A 132 6.72 -3.34 -5.00
C ARG A 132 7.46 -2.29 -4.18
N VAL A 133 8.29 -2.73 -3.25
CA VAL A 133 9.06 -1.83 -2.38
C VAL A 133 10.14 -1.10 -3.18
N GLY A 134 10.75 -1.74 -4.17
CA GLY A 134 11.69 -1.10 -5.09
C GLY A 134 11.07 0.09 -5.84
N ALA A 135 9.82 -0.04 -6.28
CA ALA A 135 9.08 1.06 -6.90
C ALA A 135 8.81 2.21 -5.92
N LYS A 136 8.47 1.89 -4.66
CA LYS A 136 8.29 2.90 -3.60
C LYS A 136 9.60 3.64 -3.29
N LEU A 137 10.72 2.95 -3.19
CA LEU A 137 12.04 3.57 -2.98
C LEU A 137 12.43 4.50 -4.13
N LYS A 138 12.09 4.15 -5.37
CA LYS A 138 12.32 5.03 -6.52
C LYS A 138 11.47 6.30 -6.46
N ALA A 139 10.25 6.20 -5.96
CA ALA A 139 9.39 7.36 -5.70
C ALA A 139 9.98 8.25 -4.59
N ASP A 140 10.53 7.65 -3.52
CA ASP A 140 11.21 8.38 -2.45
C ASP A 140 12.46 9.11 -2.93
N GLU A 141 13.25 8.49 -3.78
CA GLU A 141 14.41 9.15 -4.42
C GLU A 141 13.96 10.43 -5.17
N THR A 142 12.91 10.31 -5.98
CA THR A 142 12.36 11.47 -6.70
C THR A 142 11.87 12.55 -5.74
N ARG A 143 11.20 12.16 -4.65
CA ARG A 143 10.74 13.08 -3.60
C ARG A 143 11.89 13.78 -2.91
N LEU A 144 12.98 13.06 -2.62
CA LEU A 144 14.18 13.61 -2.00
C LEU A 144 14.90 14.62 -2.90
N ILE A 145 15.03 14.31 -4.20
CA ILE A 145 15.60 15.22 -5.19
C ILE A 145 14.80 16.52 -5.26
N ASN A 146 13.46 16.42 -5.30
CA ASN A 146 12.58 17.58 -5.32
C ASN A 146 12.69 18.40 -4.02
N PHE A 147 12.82 17.73 -2.87
CA PHE A 147 13.03 18.41 -1.59
C PHE A 147 14.36 19.16 -1.55
N HIS A 148 15.45 18.52 -2.00
CA HIS A 148 16.76 19.17 -2.14
C HIS A 148 16.71 20.41 -3.03
N GLY A 149 16.02 20.32 -4.17
CA GLY A 149 15.83 21.46 -5.06
C GLY A 149 15.11 22.62 -4.39
N ARG A 150 14.06 22.33 -3.62
CA ARG A 150 13.31 23.34 -2.84
C ARG A 150 14.15 24.00 -1.75
N VAL A 151 14.93 23.19 -1.01
CA VAL A 151 15.84 23.73 0.02
C VAL A 151 16.91 24.61 -0.62
N GLY A 152 17.49 24.21 -1.74
CA GLY A 152 18.45 25.00 -2.48
C GLY A 152 17.89 26.37 -2.93
N ALA A 153 16.67 26.39 -3.46
CA ALA A 153 15.98 27.61 -3.84
C ALA A 153 15.68 28.53 -2.63
N GLN A 154 15.32 27.95 -1.48
CA GLN A 154 15.10 28.70 -0.25
C GLN A 154 16.41 29.31 0.30
N MET A 155 17.52 28.57 0.23
CA MET A 155 18.83 29.08 0.62
C MET A 155 19.24 30.27 -0.23
N GLN A 156 19.09 30.19 -1.56
CA GLN A 156 19.38 31.31 -2.46
C GLN A 156 18.50 32.54 -2.15
N ALA A 157 17.22 32.32 -1.85
CA ALA A 157 16.32 33.42 -1.48
C ALA A 157 16.71 34.07 -0.15
N LEU A 158 17.20 33.27 0.81
CA LEU A 158 17.71 33.80 2.09
C LEU A 158 19.03 34.59 1.90
N GLU A 159 19.92 34.11 1.06
CA GLU A 159 21.16 34.76 0.71
C GLU A 159 20.90 36.13 0.05
N GLN A 160 20.00 36.19 -0.92
CA GLN A 160 19.57 37.45 -1.54
C GLN A 160 18.93 38.42 -0.54
N ARG A 161 18.14 37.90 0.41
CA ARG A 161 17.57 38.75 1.49
C ARG A 161 18.64 39.29 2.44
N SER A 162 19.62 38.45 2.80
CA SER A 162 20.74 38.87 3.65
C SER A 162 21.54 40.00 2.98
N GLN A 163 21.83 39.85 1.70
CA GLN A 163 22.55 40.85 0.90
C GLN A 163 21.80 42.18 0.82
N ARG A 164 20.50 42.16 0.56
CA ARG A 164 19.66 43.37 0.58
C ARG A 164 19.62 44.03 1.95
N LEU A 165 19.63 43.27 3.02
CA LEU A 165 19.67 43.86 4.40
C LEU A 165 21.02 44.50 4.70
N GLU A 166 22.12 43.94 4.24
CA GLU A 166 23.46 44.54 4.34
C GLU A 166 23.55 45.81 3.54
N ASP A 167 23.07 45.86 2.29
CA ASP A 167 23.03 47.02 1.45
C ASP A 167 22.18 48.16 2.08
N ASN A 168 21.02 47.82 2.62
CA ASN A 168 20.16 48.75 3.32
C ASN A 168 20.82 49.29 4.60
N LYS A 169 21.54 48.46 5.34
CA LYS A 169 22.29 48.87 6.54
C LYS A 169 23.40 49.86 6.18
N LEU A 170 24.13 49.61 5.12
CA LEU A 170 25.17 50.51 4.61
C LEU A 170 24.57 51.85 4.15
N ALA A 171 23.45 51.81 3.41
CA ALA A 171 22.75 53.02 2.98
C ALA A 171 22.27 53.87 4.16
N LEU A 172 21.75 53.27 5.22
CA LEU A 172 21.33 53.94 6.43
C LEU A 172 22.51 54.53 7.23
N GLN A 173 23.67 53.85 7.23
CA GLN A 173 24.88 54.35 7.86
C GLN A 173 25.44 55.57 7.15
N THR A 174 25.40 55.60 5.80
CA THR A 174 25.84 56.76 5.00
C THR A 174 24.91 57.96 5.13
N LEU A 175 23.62 57.76 5.37
CA LEU A 175 22.66 58.84 5.63
C LEU A 175 22.80 59.45 7.04
N ARG A 176 23.45 58.74 7.95
CA ARG A 176 23.63 59.17 9.36
C ARG A 176 24.97 59.91 9.59
N SER A 177 25.91 59.82 8.66
CA SER A 177 27.21 60.51 8.67
C SER A 177 27.08 61.87 8.02
#